data_11d0de411cfefba98e120be897708db9
#
_entry.id   11d0de411cfefba98e120be897708db9
#
_cell.length_a   1.000
_cell.length_b   1.000
_cell.length_c   1.000
_cell.angle_alpha   90.00
_cell.angle_beta   90.00
_cell.angle_gamma   90.00
#
_symmetry.space_group_name_H-M   'P 1'
#
loop_
_entity.id
_entity.type
_entity.pdbx_description
1 polymer ?
#
loop_
_entity_poly.entity_id
_entity_poly.type
_entity_poly.pdbx_seq_one_letter_code
_entity_poly.pdbx_strand_id
1 'polypeptide(L)'
;RQEHNWGNYKLVFNTRNNANIDTYPIFDKNGHYTTEALVKSLESYNKDKVVMILNYPNNPTGYTPNNEEVQTIVKAIESLAVKGTQVVAVIDDAYYGLFYEDVYTQSLFTALTNIHSKNVLPVRLDGATKEFFAWGFRVGFITFGVEDTPTKDVLEAKTKGLIRSNISSGPLPSQSAVKHVLKNNDQFNKEIEQNITTLRERYEVTKSVVYADQYQSHWQAYDFNSGYFMAIKVKDVDPETLRQHLIEEYSIGVIALNETDIRIAFSCVEKDDIPHVFDSIAKAIDDLR
;
A
#
# COMPACT_ATOMS: atom_id res chain seq x y z
N ARG A 1 -9.35 -8.52 0.98
CA ARG A 1 -8.40 -7.40 0.93
C ARG A 1 -8.84 -6.24 1.83
N GLN A 2 -7.95 -5.31 2.10
CA GLN A 2 -8.26 -4.05 2.75
C GLN A 2 -9.31 -3.26 1.96
N GLU A 3 -10.22 -2.54 2.63
CA GLU A 3 -11.21 -1.67 2.00
C GLU A 3 -10.51 -0.51 1.27
N HIS A 4 -9.62 0.20 1.96
CA HIS A 4 -8.72 1.17 1.35
C HIS A 4 -7.60 0.42 0.64
N ASN A 5 -7.64 0.40 -0.69
CA ASN A 5 -6.72 -0.39 -1.49
C ASN A 5 -6.47 0.24 -2.86
N TRP A 6 -5.42 -0.24 -3.53
CA TRP A 6 -5.13 0.15 -4.89
C TRP A 6 -6.23 -0.35 -5.86
N GLY A 7 -6.87 0.57 -6.57
CA GLY A 7 -8.03 0.28 -7.42
C GLY A 7 -7.79 -0.81 -8.48
N ASN A 8 -6.54 -0.97 -8.93
CA ASN A 8 -6.22 -2.00 -9.93
C ASN A 8 -6.35 -3.44 -9.41
N TYR A 9 -6.41 -3.68 -8.10
CA TYR A 9 -6.73 -5.02 -7.61
C TYR A 9 -8.09 -5.52 -8.12
N LYS A 10 -9.08 -4.62 -8.22
CA LYS A 10 -10.38 -4.97 -8.81
C LYS A 10 -10.21 -5.39 -10.28
N LEU A 11 -9.41 -4.66 -11.06
CA LEU A 11 -9.16 -4.99 -12.46
C LEU A 11 -8.44 -6.33 -12.61
N VAL A 12 -7.42 -6.59 -11.79
CA VAL A 12 -6.62 -7.82 -11.86
C VAL A 12 -7.42 -9.04 -11.40
N PHE A 13 -8.07 -8.97 -10.26
CA PHE A 13 -8.69 -10.16 -9.66
C PHE A 13 -10.14 -10.37 -10.11
N ASN A 14 -10.96 -9.31 -10.13
CA ASN A 14 -12.37 -9.45 -10.51
C ASN A 14 -12.55 -9.36 -12.03
N THR A 15 -12.20 -8.23 -12.64
CA THR A 15 -12.50 -8.00 -14.06
C THR A 15 -11.77 -9.00 -14.97
N ARG A 16 -10.49 -9.28 -14.71
CA ARG A 16 -9.68 -10.17 -15.56
C ARG A 16 -9.86 -11.64 -15.21
N ASN A 17 -10.01 -11.98 -13.95
CA ASN A 17 -10.01 -13.37 -13.46
C ASN A 17 -11.33 -13.80 -12.83
N ASN A 18 -12.38 -12.97 -12.86
CA ASN A 18 -13.70 -13.24 -12.32
C ASN A 18 -13.69 -13.73 -10.85
N ALA A 19 -12.73 -13.26 -10.06
CA ALA A 19 -12.64 -13.60 -8.66
C ALA A 19 -13.60 -12.74 -7.82
N ASN A 20 -14.25 -13.35 -6.84
CA ASN A 20 -14.98 -12.61 -5.81
C ASN A 20 -14.00 -11.98 -4.84
N ILE A 21 -14.21 -10.70 -4.54
CA ILE A 21 -13.35 -9.93 -3.65
C ILE A 21 -14.16 -9.47 -2.45
N ASP A 22 -13.81 -10.00 -1.29
CA ASP A 22 -14.30 -9.50 -0.01
C ASP A 22 -13.35 -8.44 0.54
N THR A 23 -13.89 -7.39 1.15
CA THR A 23 -13.12 -6.30 1.76
C THR A 23 -13.39 -6.22 3.25
N TYR A 24 -12.44 -5.69 4.00
CA TYR A 24 -12.58 -5.37 5.43
C TYR A 24 -12.01 -3.97 5.70
N PRO A 25 -12.65 -3.18 6.57
CA PRO A 25 -12.12 -1.88 6.97
C PRO A 25 -10.82 -2.04 7.76
N ILE A 26 -9.92 -1.08 7.59
CA ILE A 26 -8.65 -1.00 8.32
C ILE A 26 -8.56 0.23 9.23
N PHE A 27 -9.61 1.05 9.26
CA PHE A 27 -9.73 2.19 10.15
C PHE A 27 -11.04 2.12 10.93
N ASP A 28 -10.99 2.63 12.14
CA ASP A 28 -12.18 2.84 12.96
C ASP A 28 -12.96 4.10 12.50
N LYS A 29 -14.06 4.41 13.19
CA LYS A 29 -14.90 5.58 12.90
C LYS A 29 -14.18 6.93 13.09
N ASN A 30 -13.07 6.94 13.82
CA ASN A 30 -12.27 8.14 14.08
C ASN A 30 -11.07 8.28 13.13
N GLY A 31 -10.89 7.35 12.19
CA GLY A 31 -9.77 7.33 11.24
C GLY A 31 -8.50 6.69 11.79
N HIS A 32 -8.55 6.06 12.96
CA HIS A 32 -7.42 5.33 13.53
C HIS A 32 -7.35 3.91 13.00
N TYR A 33 -6.13 3.46 12.68
CA TYR A 33 -5.90 2.12 12.19
C TYR A 33 -6.31 1.04 13.20
N THR A 34 -6.89 -0.05 12.70
CA THR A 34 -7.32 -1.19 13.51
C THR A 34 -7.20 -2.51 12.77
N THR A 35 -6.83 -3.56 13.48
CA THR A 35 -6.81 -4.94 12.98
C THR A 35 -8.10 -5.71 13.26
N GLU A 36 -9.05 -5.14 14.00
CA GLU A 36 -10.24 -5.85 14.50
C GLU A 36 -11.07 -6.48 13.37
N ALA A 37 -11.34 -5.74 12.31
CA ALA A 37 -12.17 -6.24 11.22
C ALA A 37 -11.47 -7.37 10.45
N LEU A 38 -10.14 -7.31 10.28
CA LEU A 38 -9.37 -8.41 9.73
C LEU A 38 -9.49 -9.66 10.62
N VAL A 39 -9.24 -9.53 11.91
CA VAL A 39 -9.34 -10.65 12.88
C VAL A 39 -10.71 -11.29 12.82
N LYS A 40 -11.80 -10.50 12.96
CA LYS A 40 -13.18 -11.00 12.86
C LYS A 40 -13.46 -11.70 11.53
N SER A 41 -12.97 -11.15 10.43
CA SER A 41 -13.15 -11.76 9.09
C SER A 41 -12.47 -13.12 8.99
N LEU A 42 -11.27 -13.26 9.58
CA LEU A 42 -10.54 -14.53 9.58
C LEU A 42 -11.11 -15.54 10.59
N GLU A 43 -11.56 -15.09 11.74
CA GLU A 43 -12.22 -15.95 12.75
C GLU A 43 -13.50 -16.59 12.21
N SER A 44 -14.29 -15.85 11.44
CA SER A 44 -15.54 -16.29 10.82
C SER A 44 -15.34 -17.03 9.50
N TYR A 45 -14.12 -17.06 8.96
CA TYR A 45 -13.84 -17.68 7.68
C TYR A 45 -13.91 -19.21 7.77
N ASN A 46 -14.70 -19.83 6.90
CA ASN A 46 -15.03 -21.26 6.96
C ASN A 46 -14.84 -22.01 5.63
N LYS A 47 -14.01 -21.45 4.73
CA LYS A 47 -13.69 -22.09 3.45
C LYS A 47 -12.29 -22.74 3.50
N ASP A 48 -12.05 -23.70 2.64
CA ASP A 48 -10.80 -24.47 2.60
C ASP A 48 -9.59 -23.63 2.16
N LYS A 49 -9.81 -22.52 1.43
CA LYS A 49 -8.73 -21.69 0.90
C LYS A 49 -9.09 -20.22 0.86
N VAL A 50 -8.11 -19.38 1.18
CA VAL A 50 -8.18 -17.92 1.02
C VAL A 50 -6.93 -17.38 0.32
N VAL A 51 -7.12 -16.37 -0.53
CA VAL A 51 -6.04 -15.51 -1.03
C VAL A 51 -6.21 -14.14 -0.39
N MET A 52 -5.24 -13.72 0.41
CA MET A 52 -5.23 -12.41 1.07
C MET A 52 -4.26 -11.49 0.36
N ILE A 53 -4.58 -10.19 0.32
CA ILE A 53 -3.64 -9.15 -0.13
C ILE A 53 -3.47 -8.18 1.01
N LEU A 54 -2.22 -7.99 1.43
CA LEU A 54 -1.78 -7.09 2.50
C LEU A 54 -0.79 -6.10 1.88
N ASN A 55 -1.19 -4.84 1.79
CA ASN A 55 -0.38 -3.78 1.20
C ASN A 55 0.06 -2.80 2.27
N TYR A 56 1.36 -2.79 2.58
CA TYR A 56 1.98 -1.90 3.55
C TYR A 56 3.42 -1.54 3.12
N PRO A 57 3.76 -0.25 3.06
CA PRO A 57 2.90 0.93 3.22
C PRO A 57 1.68 0.90 2.30
N ASN A 58 0.51 1.24 2.87
CA ASN A 58 -0.76 1.13 2.17
C ASN A 58 -0.94 2.22 1.10
N ASN A 59 -1.40 1.85 -0.06
CA ASN A 59 -1.96 2.76 -1.05
C ASN A 59 -3.49 2.55 -1.05
N PRO A 60 -4.29 3.54 -0.62
CA PRO A 60 -4.05 4.99 -0.73
C PRO A 60 -3.67 5.73 0.57
N THR A 61 -3.66 5.08 1.73
CA THR A 61 -3.68 5.79 3.00
C THR A 61 -2.30 6.16 3.56
N GLY A 62 -1.23 5.49 3.12
CA GLY A 62 0.12 5.74 3.63
C GLY A 62 0.36 5.17 5.04
N TYR A 63 -0.38 4.13 5.44
CA TYR A 63 -0.21 3.50 6.75
C TYR A 63 0.63 2.23 6.69
N THR A 64 1.50 2.07 7.67
CA THR A 64 2.24 0.83 7.95
C THR A 64 2.01 0.43 9.41
N PRO A 65 1.62 -0.83 9.68
CA PRO A 65 1.40 -1.32 11.04
C PRO A 65 2.67 -1.27 11.90
N ASN A 66 2.49 -1.08 13.20
CA ASN A 66 3.55 -1.24 14.20
C ASN A 66 3.80 -2.73 14.53
N ASN A 67 4.76 -3.00 15.41
CA ASN A 67 5.13 -4.37 15.79
C ASN A 67 3.97 -5.17 16.43
N GLU A 68 3.16 -4.56 17.26
CA GLU A 68 2.04 -5.23 17.96
C GLU A 68 0.90 -5.56 17.00
N GLU A 69 0.61 -4.64 16.07
CA GLU A 69 -0.38 -4.83 15.01
C GLU A 69 0.04 -5.94 14.05
N VAL A 70 1.32 -5.99 13.66
CA VAL A 70 1.87 -7.09 12.84
C VAL A 70 1.73 -8.42 13.56
N GLN A 71 2.06 -8.50 14.85
CA GLN A 71 1.88 -9.73 15.62
C GLN A 71 0.41 -10.18 15.65
N THR A 72 -0.52 -9.24 15.77
CA THR A 72 -1.96 -9.53 15.73
C THR A 72 -2.39 -10.10 14.38
N ILE A 73 -1.93 -9.50 13.28
CA ILE A 73 -2.17 -9.99 11.91
C ILE A 73 -1.61 -11.41 11.74
N VAL A 74 -0.37 -11.65 12.15
CA VAL A 74 0.31 -12.94 12.04
C VAL A 74 -0.44 -14.03 12.82
N LYS A 75 -0.81 -13.74 14.07
CA LYS A 75 -1.58 -14.68 14.92
C LYS A 75 -2.94 -15.03 14.32
N ALA A 76 -3.64 -14.06 13.73
CA ALA A 76 -4.92 -14.30 13.09
C ALA A 76 -4.79 -15.23 11.87
N ILE A 77 -3.75 -15.02 11.05
CA ILE A 77 -3.44 -15.88 9.89
C ILE A 77 -3.04 -17.28 10.34
N GLU A 78 -2.18 -17.39 11.35
CA GLU A 78 -1.76 -18.67 11.93
C GLU A 78 -2.95 -19.46 12.47
N SER A 79 -3.83 -18.79 13.21
CA SER A 79 -5.06 -19.41 13.76
C SER A 79 -5.97 -19.97 12.67
N LEU A 80 -6.08 -19.28 11.53
CA LEU A 80 -6.84 -19.75 10.39
C LEU A 80 -6.18 -20.99 9.75
N ALA A 81 -4.86 -20.96 9.60
CA ALA A 81 -4.09 -22.08 9.06
C ALA A 81 -4.15 -23.33 9.94
N VAL A 82 -4.16 -23.17 11.27
CA VAL A 82 -4.32 -24.27 12.26
C VAL A 82 -5.69 -24.93 12.12
N LYS A 83 -6.74 -24.18 11.75
CA LYS A 83 -8.07 -24.75 11.43
C LYS A 83 -8.10 -25.58 10.14
N GLY A 84 -6.99 -25.60 9.38
CA GLY A 84 -6.87 -26.35 8.13
C GLY A 84 -7.09 -25.54 6.85
N THR A 85 -7.41 -24.27 6.94
CA THR A 85 -7.55 -23.38 5.77
C THR A 85 -6.21 -23.13 5.11
N GLN A 86 -6.12 -23.29 3.80
CA GLN A 86 -4.96 -22.94 3.01
C GLN A 86 -4.95 -21.42 2.76
N VAL A 87 -3.92 -20.74 3.24
CA VAL A 87 -3.77 -19.29 3.13
C VAL A 87 -2.65 -18.96 2.15
N VAL A 88 -2.99 -18.25 1.07
CA VAL A 88 -2.00 -17.58 0.22
C VAL A 88 -1.99 -16.11 0.62
N ALA A 89 -0.95 -15.70 1.34
CA ALA A 89 -0.79 -14.32 1.79
C ALA A 89 0.12 -13.57 0.81
N VAL A 90 -0.48 -12.70 0.01
CA VAL A 90 0.23 -11.83 -0.94
C VAL A 90 0.55 -10.52 -0.23
N ILE A 91 1.83 -10.25 -0.03
CA ILE A 91 2.34 -9.04 0.57
C ILE A 91 2.77 -8.11 -0.57
N ASP A 92 2.04 -7.01 -0.73
CA ASP A 92 2.36 -5.97 -1.71
C ASP A 92 3.22 -4.91 -1.04
N ASP A 93 4.53 -5.04 -1.22
CA ASP A 93 5.58 -4.19 -0.69
C ASP A 93 5.97 -3.07 -1.67
N ALA A 94 5.07 -2.63 -2.55
CA ALA A 94 5.41 -1.63 -3.58
C ALA A 94 6.02 -0.34 -3.01
N TYR A 95 5.77 -0.01 -1.74
CA TYR A 95 6.28 1.19 -1.05
C TYR A 95 7.24 0.84 0.09
N TYR A 96 7.78 -0.37 0.11
CA TYR A 96 8.74 -0.81 1.13
C TYR A 96 9.91 0.16 1.29
N GLY A 97 10.34 0.37 2.53
CA GLY A 97 11.44 1.27 2.87
C GLY A 97 11.06 2.75 3.07
N LEU A 98 9.85 3.15 2.69
CA LEU A 98 9.37 4.52 2.82
C LEU A 98 8.64 4.71 4.16
N PHE A 99 9.38 4.63 5.26
CA PHE A 99 8.87 4.74 6.64
C PHE A 99 9.33 6.06 7.27
N TYR A 100 8.39 6.74 7.96
CA TYR A 100 8.66 8.07 8.52
C TYR A 100 8.51 8.11 10.04
N GLU A 101 7.86 7.12 10.63
CA GLU A 101 7.66 6.97 12.08
C GLU A 101 8.15 5.60 12.59
N ASP A 102 7.95 5.35 13.88
CA ASP A 102 8.22 4.02 14.48
C ASP A 102 7.15 3.02 14.06
N VAL A 103 7.48 2.21 13.08
CA VAL A 103 6.63 1.20 12.46
C VAL A 103 7.37 -0.13 12.37
N TYR A 104 6.69 -1.19 11.97
CA TYR A 104 7.33 -2.44 11.60
C TYR A 104 8.12 -2.25 10.29
N THR A 105 9.45 -2.15 10.39
CA THR A 105 10.33 -1.81 9.26
C THR A 105 10.72 -2.99 8.38
N GLN A 106 10.32 -4.21 8.75
CA GLN A 106 10.50 -5.39 7.89
C GLN A 106 9.24 -5.62 7.05
N SER A 107 9.38 -6.44 6.00
CA SER A 107 8.21 -6.92 5.27
C SER A 107 7.38 -7.89 6.13
N LEU A 108 6.04 -7.81 6.02
CA LEU A 108 5.16 -8.84 6.59
C LEU A 108 5.48 -10.25 6.04
N PHE A 109 6.07 -10.33 4.86
CA PHE A 109 6.58 -11.58 4.31
C PHE A 109 7.52 -12.30 5.29
N THR A 110 8.47 -11.56 5.90
CA THR A 110 9.39 -12.11 6.90
C THR A 110 8.64 -12.65 8.13
N ALA A 111 7.66 -11.91 8.63
CA ALA A 111 6.88 -12.35 9.78
C ALA A 111 6.03 -13.60 9.47
N LEU A 112 5.47 -13.69 8.27
CA LEU A 112 4.63 -14.82 7.85
C LEU A 112 5.45 -16.07 7.49
N THR A 113 6.67 -15.94 7.00
CA THR A 113 7.57 -17.11 6.78
C THR A 113 7.94 -17.79 8.09
N ASN A 114 7.97 -17.08 9.21
CA ASN A 114 8.26 -17.62 10.53
C ASN A 114 7.11 -18.45 11.13
N ILE A 115 5.92 -18.48 10.53
CA ILE A 115 4.81 -19.34 10.98
C ILE A 115 5.14 -20.85 10.75
N HIS A 116 5.99 -21.19 9.78
CA HIS A 116 6.36 -22.56 9.44
C HIS A 116 5.19 -23.53 9.25
N SER A 117 4.07 -23.03 8.71
CA SER A 117 2.86 -23.83 8.45
C SER A 117 2.76 -24.23 6.98
N LYS A 118 2.48 -25.52 6.72
CA LYS A 118 2.18 -26.03 5.37
C LYS A 118 0.91 -25.41 4.75
N ASN A 119 0.06 -24.82 5.57
CA ASN A 119 -1.16 -24.17 5.14
C ASN A 119 -0.99 -22.68 4.87
N VAL A 120 0.20 -22.09 5.04
CA VAL A 120 0.48 -20.68 4.75
C VAL A 120 1.53 -20.60 3.66
N LEU A 121 1.20 -19.95 2.56
CA LEU A 121 2.13 -19.59 1.49
C LEU A 121 2.26 -18.06 1.46
N PRO A 122 3.30 -17.49 2.06
CA PRO A 122 3.63 -16.09 1.87
C PRO A 122 4.16 -15.84 0.47
N VAL A 123 3.69 -14.77 -0.17
CA VAL A 123 4.18 -14.32 -1.48
C VAL A 123 4.47 -12.84 -1.39
N ARG A 124 5.71 -12.44 -1.61
CA ARG A 124 6.12 -11.03 -1.64
C ARG A 124 6.12 -10.51 -3.06
N LEU A 125 5.52 -9.35 -3.26
CA LEU A 125 5.57 -8.55 -4.47
C LEU A 125 6.25 -7.23 -4.14
N ASP A 126 7.40 -6.96 -4.73
CA ASP A 126 8.12 -5.71 -4.57
C ASP A 126 8.74 -5.25 -5.89
N GLY A 127 9.45 -4.14 -5.88
CA GLY A 127 10.09 -3.69 -7.10
C GLY A 127 10.75 -2.32 -7.03
N ALA A 128 11.60 -2.07 -8.02
CA ALA A 128 12.39 -0.86 -8.16
C ALA A 128 11.55 0.42 -8.35
N THR A 129 10.26 0.29 -8.59
CA THR A 129 9.38 1.41 -8.96
C THR A 129 9.40 2.56 -7.94
N LYS A 130 9.22 2.27 -6.64
CA LYS A 130 9.17 3.26 -5.57
C LYS A 130 10.36 3.13 -4.63
N GLU A 131 10.72 1.91 -4.25
CA GLU A 131 11.86 1.62 -3.37
C GLU A 131 13.17 2.22 -3.92
N PHE A 132 13.38 2.15 -5.24
CA PHE A 132 14.58 2.69 -5.90
C PHE A 132 14.29 3.95 -6.73
N PHE A 133 13.11 4.56 -6.60
CA PHE A 133 12.69 5.74 -7.38
C PHE A 133 12.80 5.56 -8.91
N ALA A 134 12.74 4.31 -9.38
CA ALA A 134 12.96 3.92 -10.77
C ALA A 134 11.65 3.50 -11.47
N TRP A 135 10.59 4.28 -11.32
CA TRP A 135 9.23 3.96 -11.78
C TRP A 135 9.14 3.66 -13.29
N GLY A 136 9.94 4.31 -14.11
CA GLY A 136 9.98 4.10 -15.57
C GLY A 136 10.63 2.77 -15.99
N PHE A 137 11.40 2.14 -15.13
CA PHE A 137 12.15 0.92 -15.46
C PHE A 137 11.28 -0.33 -15.54
N ARG A 138 10.10 -0.34 -14.92
CA ARG A 138 9.15 -1.45 -14.95
C ARG A 138 9.76 -2.78 -14.46
N VAL A 139 10.56 -2.74 -13.42
CA VAL A 139 11.18 -3.91 -12.79
C VAL A 139 10.47 -4.23 -11.49
N GLY A 140 9.99 -5.46 -11.36
CA GLY A 140 9.37 -5.99 -10.15
C GLY A 140 9.91 -7.38 -9.82
N PHE A 141 9.71 -7.80 -8.59
CA PHE A 141 10.15 -9.07 -8.05
C PHE A 141 8.98 -9.82 -7.43
N ILE A 142 8.98 -11.14 -7.57
CA ILE A 142 8.08 -12.03 -6.84
C ILE A 142 8.92 -13.03 -6.05
N THR A 143 8.64 -13.15 -4.76
CA THR A 143 9.31 -14.08 -3.86
C THR A 143 8.29 -15.00 -3.21
N PHE A 144 8.53 -16.30 -3.25
CA PHE A 144 7.69 -17.31 -2.60
C PHE A 144 8.35 -17.81 -1.32
N GLY A 145 7.62 -17.80 -0.22
CA GLY A 145 8.05 -18.31 1.08
C GLY A 145 7.90 -19.84 1.15
N VAL A 146 8.68 -20.57 0.37
CA VAL A 146 8.70 -22.03 0.34
C VAL A 146 10.11 -22.56 0.60
N GLU A 147 10.20 -23.63 1.36
CA GLU A 147 11.48 -24.27 1.72
C GLU A 147 11.78 -25.47 0.80
N ASP A 148 10.77 -26.21 0.38
CA ASP A 148 10.94 -27.40 -0.41
C ASP A 148 11.18 -27.11 -1.91
N THR A 149 12.17 -27.79 -2.48
CA THR A 149 12.57 -27.62 -3.88
C THR A 149 11.47 -27.99 -4.88
N PRO A 150 10.71 -29.09 -4.74
CA PRO A 150 9.65 -29.43 -5.69
C PRO A 150 8.57 -28.34 -5.81
N THR A 151 8.08 -27.78 -4.71
CA THR A 151 7.11 -26.68 -4.73
C THR A 151 7.69 -25.43 -5.37
N LYS A 152 8.93 -25.08 -5.01
CA LYS A 152 9.66 -23.96 -5.62
C LYS A 152 9.74 -24.11 -7.14
N ASP A 153 10.17 -25.26 -7.64
CA ASP A 153 10.34 -25.50 -9.08
C ASP A 153 9.01 -25.36 -9.85
N VAL A 154 7.91 -25.86 -9.25
CA VAL A 154 6.56 -25.71 -9.83
C VAL A 154 6.13 -24.25 -9.86
N LEU A 155 6.33 -23.49 -8.78
CA LEU A 155 5.99 -22.06 -8.73
C LEU A 155 6.80 -21.24 -9.72
N GLU A 156 8.10 -21.49 -9.83
CA GLU A 156 8.95 -20.85 -10.84
C GLU A 156 8.50 -21.16 -12.27
N ALA A 157 8.23 -22.43 -12.56
CA ALA A 157 7.78 -22.85 -13.90
C ALA A 157 6.45 -22.18 -14.29
N LYS A 158 5.48 -22.13 -13.37
CA LYS A 158 4.20 -21.44 -13.57
C LYS A 158 4.39 -19.94 -13.77
N THR A 159 5.24 -19.29 -12.97
CA THR A 159 5.54 -17.85 -13.08
C THR A 159 6.20 -17.55 -14.44
N LYS A 160 7.18 -18.34 -14.87
CA LYS A 160 7.80 -18.22 -16.19
C LYS A 160 6.77 -18.36 -17.33
N GLY A 161 5.86 -19.32 -17.22
CA GLY A 161 4.75 -19.52 -18.16
C GLY A 161 3.81 -18.32 -18.23
N LEU A 162 3.44 -17.75 -17.07
CA LEU A 162 2.60 -16.55 -17.00
C LEU A 162 3.29 -15.31 -17.59
N ILE A 163 4.58 -15.10 -17.30
CA ILE A 163 5.36 -14.02 -17.94
C ILE A 163 5.37 -14.20 -19.44
N ARG A 164 5.68 -15.40 -19.90
CA ARG A 164 5.74 -15.69 -21.34
C ARG A 164 4.42 -15.44 -22.06
N SER A 165 3.30 -15.81 -21.45
CA SER A 165 1.96 -15.66 -22.05
C SER A 165 1.41 -14.22 -21.97
N ASN A 166 1.86 -13.40 -21.03
CA ASN A 166 1.32 -12.04 -20.83
C ASN A 166 2.17 -10.96 -21.53
N ILE A 167 3.49 -10.98 -21.32
CA ILE A 167 4.40 -9.92 -21.78
C ILE A 167 5.60 -10.45 -22.55
N SER A 168 5.66 -11.76 -22.78
CA SER A 168 6.78 -12.47 -23.41
C SER A 168 8.07 -12.46 -22.58
N SER A 169 8.59 -11.29 -22.23
CA SER A 169 9.76 -11.12 -21.32
C SER A 169 9.77 -9.70 -20.74
N GLY A 170 10.41 -9.54 -19.60
CA GLY A 170 10.67 -8.22 -19.02
C GLY A 170 11.80 -7.47 -19.73
N PRO A 171 11.92 -6.14 -19.53
CA PRO A 171 12.93 -5.30 -20.17
C PRO A 171 14.33 -5.60 -19.61
N LEU A 172 15.19 -6.25 -20.38
CA LEU A 172 16.55 -6.62 -19.96
C LEU A 172 17.45 -5.40 -19.61
N PRO A 173 17.41 -4.27 -20.34
CA PRO A 173 18.23 -3.10 -20.00
C PRO A 173 17.91 -2.58 -18.59
N SER A 174 16.63 -2.45 -18.25
CA SER A 174 16.17 -1.99 -16.92
C SER A 174 16.58 -2.95 -15.82
N GLN A 175 16.42 -4.26 -16.01
CA GLN A 175 16.88 -5.28 -15.05
C GLN A 175 18.40 -5.22 -14.86
N SER A 176 19.16 -5.01 -15.93
CA SER A 176 20.63 -4.89 -15.89
C SER A 176 21.06 -3.64 -15.12
N ALA A 177 20.38 -2.51 -15.30
CA ALA A 177 20.63 -1.28 -14.56
C ALA A 177 20.35 -1.48 -13.06
N VAL A 178 19.20 -2.05 -12.68
CA VAL A 178 18.87 -2.37 -11.29
C VAL A 178 19.90 -3.33 -10.68
N LYS A 179 20.27 -4.39 -11.40
CA LYS A 179 21.32 -5.32 -10.94
C LYS A 179 22.68 -4.64 -10.73
N HIS A 180 23.01 -3.66 -11.58
CA HIS A 180 24.27 -2.92 -11.47
C HIS A 180 24.32 -2.08 -10.19
N VAL A 181 23.28 -1.30 -9.91
CA VAL A 181 23.22 -0.45 -8.71
C VAL A 181 23.17 -1.28 -7.42
N LEU A 182 22.50 -2.42 -7.43
CA LEU A 182 22.47 -3.34 -6.28
C LEU A 182 23.85 -3.96 -5.96
N LYS A 183 24.76 -4.00 -6.93
CA LYS A 183 26.15 -4.49 -6.74
C LYS A 183 27.11 -3.37 -6.31
N ASN A 184 26.86 -2.14 -6.70
CA ASN A 184 27.72 -0.96 -6.47
C ASN A 184 26.92 0.07 -5.66
N ASN A 185 26.63 -0.28 -4.40
CA ASN A 185 25.53 0.34 -3.68
C ASN A 185 25.87 1.59 -2.84
N ASP A 186 27.14 1.94 -2.60
CA ASP A 186 27.46 3.07 -1.69
C ASP A 186 26.91 4.41 -2.19
N GLN A 187 27.14 4.74 -3.45
CA GLN A 187 26.60 5.97 -4.05
C GLN A 187 25.08 5.90 -4.17
N PHE A 188 24.56 4.76 -4.60
CA PHE A 188 23.13 4.53 -4.75
C PHE A 188 22.39 4.65 -3.41
N ASN A 189 22.93 4.06 -2.33
CA ASN A 189 22.33 4.17 -1.01
C ASN A 189 22.26 5.62 -0.52
N LYS A 190 23.30 6.43 -0.76
CA LYS A 190 23.28 7.86 -0.43
C LYS A 190 22.19 8.63 -1.19
N GLU A 191 22.01 8.34 -2.47
CA GLU A 191 20.95 8.97 -3.29
C GLU A 191 19.56 8.56 -2.80
N ILE A 192 19.36 7.29 -2.44
CA ILE A 192 18.12 6.80 -1.82
C ILE A 192 17.85 7.51 -0.49
N GLU A 193 18.84 7.61 0.38
CA GLU A 193 18.70 8.31 1.67
C GLU A 193 18.33 9.78 1.51
N GLN A 194 18.92 10.48 0.54
CA GLN A 194 18.56 11.85 0.21
C GLN A 194 17.10 11.97 -0.24
N ASN A 195 16.64 11.09 -1.11
CA ASN A 195 15.27 11.07 -1.58
C ASN A 195 14.28 10.75 -0.44
N ILE A 196 14.61 9.81 0.42
CA ILE A 196 13.80 9.48 1.60
C ILE A 196 13.74 10.68 2.57
N THR A 197 14.85 11.40 2.76
CA THR A 197 14.89 12.61 3.58
C THR A 197 13.95 13.68 3.02
N THR A 198 13.99 13.95 1.72
CA THR A 198 13.06 14.88 1.06
C THR A 198 11.59 14.46 1.27
N LEU A 199 11.28 13.19 1.14
CA LEU A 199 9.93 12.68 1.37
C LEU A 199 9.51 12.80 2.84
N ARG A 200 10.42 12.56 3.78
CA ARG A 200 10.19 12.74 5.22
C ARG A 200 9.86 14.19 5.56
N GLU A 201 10.60 15.15 5.02
CA GLU A 201 10.31 16.57 5.21
C GLU A 201 8.90 16.95 4.71
N ARG A 202 8.51 16.44 3.54
CA ARG A 202 7.15 16.64 2.99
C ARG A 202 6.09 15.97 3.87
N TYR A 203 6.36 14.76 4.34
CA TYR A 203 5.49 14.04 5.27
C TYR A 203 5.26 14.83 6.57
N GLU A 204 6.33 15.34 7.21
CA GLU A 204 6.27 16.07 8.46
C GLU A 204 5.41 17.34 8.34
N VAL A 205 5.59 18.10 7.26
CA VAL A 205 4.74 19.27 6.96
C VAL A 205 3.30 18.84 6.73
N THR A 206 3.06 17.80 5.92
CA THR A 206 1.71 17.27 5.67
C THR A 206 1.02 16.89 6.98
N LYS A 207 1.73 16.19 7.87
CA LYS A 207 1.18 15.74 9.15
C LYS A 207 0.84 16.92 10.07
N SER A 208 1.69 17.95 10.10
CA SER A 208 1.42 19.14 10.91
C SER A 208 0.21 19.94 10.44
N VAL A 209 -0.04 19.93 9.12
CA VAL A 209 -1.13 20.70 8.51
C VAL A 209 -2.45 19.96 8.57
N VAL A 210 -2.49 18.69 8.18
CA VAL A 210 -3.76 17.96 7.99
C VAL A 210 -4.58 17.80 9.27
N TYR A 211 -3.95 17.78 10.43
CA TYR A 211 -4.60 17.69 11.75
C TYR A 211 -4.86 19.03 12.41
N ALA A 212 -4.57 20.15 11.74
CA ALA A 212 -4.79 21.48 12.31
C ALA A 212 -6.29 21.73 12.57
N ASP A 213 -6.59 22.36 13.71
CA ASP A 213 -7.97 22.58 14.19
C ASP A 213 -8.86 23.29 13.16
N GLN A 214 -8.27 24.19 12.37
CA GLN A 214 -8.99 24.95 11.34
C GLN A 214 -9.64 24.08 10.26
N TYR A 215 -9.19 22.85 10.07
CA TYR A 215 -9.71 21.96 9.05
C TYR A 215 -10.68 20.88 9.57
N GLN A 216 -10.89 20.80 10.86
CA GLN A 216 -11.74 19.76 11.47
C GLN A 216 -13.19 19.79 10.97
N SER A 217 -13.70 20.95 10.51
CA SER A 217 -15.02 21.05 9.88
C SER A 217 -15.06 20.52 8.45
N HIS A 218 -13.92 20.41 7.76
CA HIS A 218 -13.81 20.07 6.35
C HIS A 218 -13.59 18.59 6.11
N TRP A 219 -12.74 17.96 6.93
CA TRP A 219 -12.40 16.54 6.78
C TRP A 219 -12.07 15.86 8.10
N GLN A 220 -11.91 14.54 7.99
CA GLN A 220 -11.28 13.67 8.98
C GLN A 220 -10.10 13.00 8.30
N ALA A 221 -8.90 13.12 8.86
CA ALA A 221 -7.73 12.42 8.36
C ALA A 221 -7.70 10.98 8.85
N TYR A 222 -7.22 10.07 8.01
CA TYR A 222 -6.84 8.73 8.41
C TYR A 222 -5.40 8.72 8.92
N ASP A 223 -5.08 7.78 9.82
CA ASP A 223 -3.71 7.57 10.26
C ASP A 223 -2.81 7.25 9.06
N PHE A 224 -1.66 7.92 9.00
CA PHE A 224 -0.61 7.67 8.03
C PHE A 224 0.76 7.92 8.64
N ASN A 225 1.79 7.18 8.21
CA ASN A 225 3.13 7.20 8.78
C ASN A 225 4.21 6.79 7.77
N SER A 226 3.82 6.58 6.49
CA SER A 226 4.70 5.98 5.50
C SER A 226 4.22 6.22 4.05
N GLY A 227 4.98 5.77 3.06
CA GLY A 227 4.59 5.78 1.65
C GLY A 227 4.62 7.17 0.99
N TYR A 228 3.82 7.36 -0.05
CA TYR A 228 3.75 8.59 -0.86
C TYR A 228 2.45 9.38 -0.66
N PHE A 229 1.46 8.78 -0.01
CA PHE A 229 0.09 9.25 0.01
C PHE A 229 -0.44 9.36 1.43
N MET A 230 -1.48 10.14 1.56
CA MET A 230 -2.40 10.09 2.67
C MET A 230 -3.83 10.24 2.15
N ALA A 231 -4.81 9.86 2.95
CA ALA A 231 -6.21 9.98 2.62
C ALA A 231 -6.96 10.78 3.70
N ILE A 232 -7.97 11.51 3.25
CA ILE A 232 -8.93 12.19 4.12
C ILE A 232 -10.34 11.82 3.73
N LYS A 233 -11.20 11.69 4.72
CA LYS A 233 -12.64 11.60 4.54
C LYS A 233 -13.21 13.01 4.51
N VAL A 234 -13.69 13.45 3.36
CA VAL A 234 -14.28 14.79 3.21
C VAL A 234 -15.67 14.83 3.81
N LYS A 235 -16.09 16.00 4.30
CA LYS A 235 -17.39 16.20 4.95
C LYS A 235 -18.30 17.04 4.06
N ASP A 236 -19.53 16.58 3.92
CA ASP A 236 -20.66 17.33 3.30
C ASP A 236 -20.51 17.66 1.81
N VAL A 237 -19.51 17.09 1.13
CA VAL A 237 -19.30 17.24 -0.32
C VAL A 237 -18.98 15.90 -0.98
N ASP A 238 -19.35 15.73 -2.23
CA ASP A 238 -19.00 14.56 -3.03
C ASP A 238 -17.52 14.63 -3.47
N PRO A 239 -16.71 13.58 -3.21
CA PRO A 239 -15.28 13.59 -3.54
C PRO A 239 -14.95 13.80 -5.01
N GLU A 240 -15.77 13.29 -5.93
CA GLU A 240 -15.53 13.47 -7.36
C GLU A 240 -15.85 14.89 -7.80
N THR A 241 -16.93 15.49 -7.29
CA THR A 241 -17.27 16.90 -7.50
C THR A 241 -16.16 17.80 -6.94
N LEU A 242 -15.66 17.51 -5.72
CA LEU A 242 -14.55 18.23 -5.13
C LEU A 242 -13.28 18.12 -5.98
N ARG A 243 -12.98 16.91 -6.47
CA ARG A 243 -11.78 16.68 -7.33
C ARG A 243 -11.87 17.52 -8.62
N GLN A 244 -13.02 17.57 -9.25
CA GLN A 244 -13.21 18.35 -10.48
C GLN A 244 -13.09 19.86 -10.19
N HIS A 245 -13.74 20.35 -9.15
CA HIS A 245 -13.66 21.75 -8.73
C HIS A 245 -12.23 22.19 -8.38
N LEU A 246 -11.47 21.34 -7.67
CA LEU A 246 -10.05 21.58 -7.37
C LEU A 246 -9.20 21.72 -8.63
N ILE A 247 -9.44 20.92 -9.66
CA ILE A 247 -8.70 21.03 -10.92
C ILE A 247 -9.07 22.32 -11.67
N GLU A 248 -10.36 22.63 -11.75
CA GLU A 248 -10.88 23.74 -12.56
C GLU A 248 -10.57 25.10 -11.96
N GLU A 249 -10.76 25.26 -10.64
CA GLU A 249 -10.67 26.56 -9.97
C GLU A 249 -9.32 26.76 -9.24
N TYR A 250 -8.67 25.68 -8.79
CA TYR A 250 -7.45 25.75 -7.97
C TYR A 250 -6.22 25.15 -8.64
N SER A 251 -6.37 24.52 -9.81
CA SER A 251 -5.26 23.80 -10.50
C SER A 251 -4.60 22.71 -9.64
N ILE A 252 -5.36 22.11 -8.71
CA ILE A 252 -4.88 21.07 -7.78
C ILE A 252 -5.48 19.72 -8.16
N GLY A 253 -4.59 18.73 -8.37
CA GLY A 253 -4.99 17.36 -8.68
C GLY A 253 -4.97 16.45 -7.46
N VAL A 254 -6.14 15.91 -7.10
CA VAL A 254 -6.31 14.83 -6.10
C VAL A 254 -6.98 13.63 -6.75
N ILE A 255 -7.15 12.53 -6.00
CA ILE A 255 -7.89 11.36 -6.50
C ILE A 255 -9.07 11.07 -5.58
N ALA A 256 -10.28 11.06 -6.12
CA ALA A 256 -11.45 10.52 -5.46
C ALA A 256 -11.33 8.99 -5.38
N LEU A 257 -11.47 8.42 -4.19
CA LEU A 257 -11.27 6.99 -3.92
C LEU A 257 -12.58 6.21 -3.90
N ASN A 258 -13.58 6.78 -3.27
CA ASN A 258 -14.92 6.24 -3.04
C ASN A 258 -15.91 7.39 -2.84
N GLU A 259 -17.07 7.12 -2.26
CA GLU A 259 -18.13 8.11 -2.04
C GLU A 259 -17.79 9.15 -0.95
N THR A 260 -16.71 8.97 -0.20
CA THR A 260 -16.38 9.86 0.95
C THR A 260 -14.93 10.35 0.97
N ASP A 261 -14.01 9.70 0.26
CA ASP A 261 -12.59 9.89 0.50
C ASP A 261 -11.84 10.43 -0.72
N ILE A 262 -10.85 11.28 -0.46
CA ILE A 262 -9.84 11.67 -1.44
C ILE A 262 -8.44 11.26 -0.99
N ARG A 263 -7.57 10.98 -1.97
CA ARG A 263 -6.15 10.71 -1.76
C ARG A 263 -5.32 11.91 -2.18
N ILE A 264 -4.39 12.29 -1.34
CA ILE A 264 -3.41 13.36 -1.55
C ILE A 264 -2.03 12.74 -1.69
N ALA A 265 -1.29 13.12 -2.75
CA ALA A 265 0.06 12.65 -3.00
C ALA A 265 1.06 13.72 -2.51
N PHE A 266 1.33 13.75 -1.20
CA PHE A 266 2.29 14.70 -0.62
C PHE A 266 3.70 14.56 -1.21
N SER A 267 4.04 13.37 -1.71
CA SER A 267 5.31 13.11 -2.39
C SER A 267 5.54 13.94 -3.65
N CYS A 268 4.47 14.46 -4.26
CA CYS A 268 4.52 15.22 -5.51
C CYS A 268 4.45 16.74 -5.31
N VAL A 269 4.41 17.20 -4.06
CA VAL A 269 4.28 18.63 -3.70
C VAL A 269 5.56 19.10 -3.03
N GLU A 270 6.07 20.28 -3.36
CA GLU A 270 7.18 20.86 -2.61
C GLU A 270 6.73 21.20 -1.18
N LYS A 271 7.63 21.00 -0.21
CA LYS A 271 7.24 21.11 1.21
C LYS A 271 6.61 22.45 1.58
N ASP A 272 7.10 23.53 0.96
CA ASP A 272 6.61 24.88 1.25
C ASP A 272 5.23 25.18 0.65
N ASP A 273 4.81 24.38 -0.37
CA ASP A 273 3.51 24.50 -1.03
C ASP A 273 2.43 23.60 -0.37
N ILE A 274 2.81 22.67 0.51
CA ILE A 274 1.87 21.75 1.14
C ILE A 274 0.76 22.49 1.91
N PRO A 275 1.03 23.52 2.74
CA PRO A 275 -0.03 24.26 3.42
C PRO A 275 -1.03 24.89 2.43
N HIS A 276 -0.55 25.43 1.32
CA HIS A 276 -1.41 26.01 0.27
C HIS A 276 -2.35 24.97 -0.34
N VAL A 277 -1.88 23.73 -0.54
CA VAL A 277 -2.73 22.64 -1.06
C VAL A 277 -3.90 22.37 -0.11
N PHE A 278 -3.64 22.25 1.21
CA PHE A 278 -4.70 21.99 2.19
C PHE A 278 -5.65 23.19 2.38
N ASP A 279 -5.14 24.43 2.37
CA ASP A 279 -5.98 25.63 2.36
C ASP A 279 -6.91 25.67 1.14
N SER A 280 -6.41 25.29 -0.03
CA SER A 280 -7.19 25.24 -1.24
C SER A 280 -8.25 24.13 -1.21
N ILE A 281 -7.95 22.98 -0.63
CA ILE A 281 -8.93 21.91 -0.42
C ILE A 281 -10.04 22.38 0.50
N ALA A 282 -9.72 23.07 1.61
CA ALA A 282 -10.72 23.60 2.53
C ALA A 282 -11.63 24.65 1.85
N LYS A 283 -11.05 25.60 1.10
CA LYS A 283 -11.81 26.58 0.33
C LYS A 283 -12.72 25.92 -0.71
N ALA A 284 -12.19 24.95 -1.45
CA ALA A 284 -13.00 24.23 -2.45
C ALA A 284 -14.18 23.45 -1.82
N ILE A 285 -14.01 22.95 -0.59
CA ILE A 285 -15.12 22.35 0.18
C ILE A 285 -16.14 23.41 0.56
N ASP A 286 -15.71 24.61 1.00
CA ASP A 286 -16.60 25.71 1.36
C ASP A 286 -17.37 26.26 0.14
N ASP A 287 -16.73 26.32 -1.03
CA ASP A 287 -17.36 26.74 -2.29
C ASP A 287 -18.50 25.81 -2.73
N LEU A 288 -18.43 24.52 -2.35
CA LEU A 288 -19.36 23.47 -2.75
C LEU A 288 -20.47 23.20 -1.72
N ARG A 289 -20.43 23.82 -0.55
CA ARG A 289 -21.46 23.75 0.50
C ARG A 289 -22.57 24.77 0.28
#